data_c4ab4a88331136cdbab6ce5a856a656b
#
_entry.id   c4ab4a88331136cdbab6ce5a856a656b
#
_cell.length_a   1.000
_cell.length_b   1.000
_cell.length_c   1.000
_cell.angle_alpha   90.00
_cell.angle_beta   90.00
_cell.angle_gamma   90.00
#
_symmetry.space_group_name_H-M   'P 1'
#
loop_
_entity.id
_entity.type
_entity.pdbx_description
1 polymer ?
#
loop_
_entity_poly.entity_id
_entity_poly.type
_entity_poly.pdbx_seq_one_letter_code
_entity_poly.pdbx_strand_id
1 'polypeptide(L)'
;NTTMIQLGTAFCSLVNGGKLYQPRVVSKITDQNGNTIQDISPTLLRETVSKTTSDTLKQYMYSTVTSGTGNTAKVDGYSMGGKTGTAQKVPRDGVNYLVSFIGFAPVDDPQFCG
;
A
#
# COMPACT_ATOMS: atom_id res chain seq x y z
N ASN A 1 8.34 0.10 -16.20
CA ASN A 1 8.70 1.01 -15.10
C ASN A 1 7.44 1.69 -14.57
N THR A 2 7.32 1.83 -13.25
CA THR A 2 6.25 2.54 -12.57
C THR A 2 6.84 3.53 -11.56
N THR A 3 6.07 4.57 -11.21
CA THR A 3 6.44 5.46 -10.11
C THR A 3 6.06 4.84 -8.76
N MET A 4 6.67 5.31 -7.68
CA MET A 4 6.33 4.84 -6.33
C MET A 4 4.87 5.11 -5.99
N ILE A 5 4.32 6.26 -6.40
CA ILE A 5 2.91 6.60 -6.15
C ILE A 5 1.96 5.70 -6.93
N GLN A 6 2.29 5.32 -8.16
CA GLN A 6 1.51 4.35 -8.93
C GLN A 6 1.50 2.98 -8.26
N LEU A 7 2.67 2.50 -7.82
CA LEU A 7 2.79 1.23 -7.11
C LEU A 7 2.03 1.25 -5.79
N GLY A 8 2.22 2.27 -4.97
CA GLY A 8 1.51 2.44 -3.70
C GLY A 8 0.00 2.50 -3.86
N THR A 9 -0.48 3.29 -4.84
CA THR A 9 -1.91 3.40 -5.13
C THR A 9 -2.52 2.05 -5.57
N ALA A 10 -1.82 1.31 -6.44
CA ALA A 10 -2.25 -0.02 -6.86
C ALA A 10 -2.27 -1.01 -5.68
N PHE A 11 -1.23 -1.00 -4.84
CA PHE A 11 -1.14 -1.85 -3.66
C PHE A 11 -2.25 -1.53 -2.64
N CYS A 12 -2.53 -0.24 -2.38
CA CYS A 12 -3.63 0.16 -1.50
C CYS A 12 -4.97 -0.44 -1.95
N SER A 13 -5.21 -0.52 -3.26
CA SER A 13 -6.45 -1.11 -3.78
C SER A 13 -6.58 -2.60 -3.47
N LEU A 14 -5.46 -3.33 -3.36
CA LEU A 14 -5.46 -4.75 -3.03
C LEU A 14 -5.82 -5.03 -1.57
N VAL A 15 -5.64 -4.06 -0.67
CA VAL A 15 -5.85 -4.24 0.78
C VAL A 15 -7.04 -3.45 1.34
N ASN A 16 -7.69 -2.63 0.52
CA ASN A 16 -8.83 -1.79 0.94
C ASN A 16 -10.19 -2.28 0.43
N GLY A 17 -10.30 -3.54 0.03
CA GLY A 17 -11.51 -4.12 -0.55
C GLY A 17 -11.61 -3.98 -2.06
N GLY A 18 -10.51 -3.65 -2.75
CA GLY A 18 -10.43 -3.58 -4.22
C GLY A 18 -10.68 -2.19 -4.81
N LYS A 19 -10.71 -1.14 -4.03
CA LYS A 19 -11.04 0.21 -4.49
C LYS A 19 -9.77 0.99 -4.87
N LEU A 20 -9.63 1.31 -6.17
CA LEU A 20 -8.55 2.15 -6.68
C LEU A 20 -8.98 3.61 -6.68
N TYR A 21 -8.37 4.42 -5.80
CA TYR A 21 -8.60 5.85 -5.74
C TYR A 21 -7.51 6.64 -6.46
N GLN A 22 -7.90 7.80 -6.98
CA GLN A 22 -6.93 8.77 -7.49
C GLN A 22 -6.08 9.31 -6.32
N PRO A 23 -4.74 9.23 -6.40
CA PRO A 23 -3.88 9.81 -5.37
C PRO A 23 -4.04 11.32 -5.31
N ARG A 24 -4.04 11.88 -4.10
CA ARG A 24 -4.15 13.32 -3.86
C ARG A 24 -3.30 13.72 -2.66
N VAL A 25 -2.81 14.94 -2.66
CA VAL A 25 -1.98 15.50 -1.58
C VAL A 25 -2.80 16.45 -0.71
N VAL A 26 -3.75 17.16 -1.34
CA VAL A 26 -4.62 18.13 -0.66
C VAL A 26 -5.97 17.47 -0.36
N SER A 27 -6.39 17.49 0.90
CA SER A 27 -7.71 16.97 1.32
C SER A 27 -8.76 18.07 1.38
N LYS A 28 -8.38 19.27 1.78
CA LYS A 28 -9.27 20.44 1.86
C LYS A 28 -8.50 21.76 1.83
N ILE A 29 -9.19 22.81 1.48
CA ILE A 29 -8.70 24.20 1.54
C ILE A 29 -9.54 24.92 2.60
N THR A 30 -8.89 25.60 3.53
CA THR A 30 -9.54 26.38 4.60
C THR A 30 -9.15 27.86 4.53
N ASP A 31 -10.00 28.71 5.07
CA ASP A 31 -9.67 30.13 5.30
C ASP A 31 -8.78 30.32 6.54
N GLN A 32 -8.44 31.57 6.85
CA GLN A 32 -7.60 31.93 8.00
C GLN A 32 -8.26 31.61 9.35
N ASN A 33 -9.58 31.44 9.38
CA ASN A 33 -10.37 31.12 10.57
C ASN A 33 -10.60 29.60 10.72
N GLY A 34 -10.10 28.77 9.79
CA GLY A 34 -10.25 27.33 9.79
C GLY A 34 -11.54 26.82 9.13
N ASN A 35 -12.36 27.71 8.54
CA ASN A 35 -13.56 27.30 7.82
C ASN A 35 -13.19 26.67 6.48
N THR A 36 -13.86 25.57 6.12
CA THR A 36 -13.60 24.89 4.85
C THR A 36 -14.14 25.70 3.67
N ILE A 37 -13.26 26.12 2.79
CA ILE A 37 -13.59 26.78 1.51
C ILE A 37 -13.90 25.74 0.45
N GLN A 38 -13.07 24.68 0.38
CA GLN A 38 -13.22 23.59 -0.59
C GLN A 38 -12.81 22.27 0.03
N ASP A 39 -13.65 21.27 -0.12
CA ASP A 39 -13.32 19.88 0.22
C ASP A 39 -12.97 19.11 -1.05
N ILE A 40 -11.83 18.39 -1.03
CA ILE A 40 -11.36 17.56 -2.14
C ILE A 40 -11.62 16.11 -1.76
N SER A 41 -12.80 15.63 -2.10
CA SER A 41 -13.23 14.25 -1.82
C SER A 41 -12.40 13.22 -2.59
N PRO A 42 -12.24 11.99 -2.06
CA PRO A 42 -11.61 10.90 -2.79
C PRO A 42 -12.36 10.60 -4.09
N THR A 43 -11.61 10.40 -5.18
CA THR A 43 -12.17 9.99 -6.47
C THR A 43 -11.91 8.50 -6.69
N LEU A 44 -12.97 7.68 -6.70
CA LEU A 44 -12.89 6.27 -7.05
C LEU A 44 -12.73 6.14 -8.57
N LEU A 45 -11.62 5.55 -9.00
CA LEU A 45 -11.33 5.31 -10.42
C LEU A 45 -11.96 4.00 -10.91
N ARG A 46 -11.81 2.93 -10.14
CA ARG A 46 -12.37 1.59 -10.45
C ARG A 46 -12.22 0.63 -9.28
N GLU A 47 -12.88 -0.50 -9.39
CA GLU A 47 -12.60 -1.68 -8.58
C GLU A 47 -11.59 -2.58 -9.29
N THR A 48 -10.54 -3.03 -8.57
CA THR A 48 -9.45 -3.83 -9.11
C THR A 48 -9.62 -5.32 -8.82
N VAL A 49 -10.09 -5.64 -7.62
CA VAL A 49 -10.35 -7.00 -7.15
C VAL A 49 -11.62 -7.02 -6.29
N SER A 50 -12.21 -8.19 -6.10
CA SER A 50 -13.34 -8.33 -5.18
C SER A 50 -12.91 -8.15 -3.72
N LYS A 51 -13.87 -7.82 -2.85
CA LYS A 51 -13.62 -7.74 -1.40
C LYS A 51 -13.06 -9.05 -0.85
N THR A 52 -13.61 -10.19 -1.28
CA THR A 52 -13.13 -11.52 -0.86
C THR A 52 -11.68 -11.75 -1.26
N THR A 53 -11.30 -11.39 -2.48
CA THR A 53 -9.92 -11.47 -2.96
C THR A 53 -9.00 -10.58 -2.14
N SER A 54 -9.42 -9.35 -1.85
CA SER A 54 -8.68 -8.41 -1.01
C SER A 54 -8.45 -8.97 0.40
N ASP A 55 -9.48 -9.52 1.02
CA ASP A 55 -9.38 -10.14 2.35
C ASP A 55 -8.41 -11.32 2.36
N THR A 56 -8.43 -12.17 1.33
CA THR A 56 -7.49 -13.29 1.16
C THR A 56 -6.06 -12.80 0.99
N LEU A 57 -5.83 -11.78 0.17
CA LEU A 57 -4.51 -11.19 -0.04
C LEU A 57 -3.93 -10.60 1.25
N LYS A 58 -4.75 -9.93 2.06
CA LYS A 58 -4.32 -9.43 3.38
C LYS A 58 -3.79 -10.55 4.26
N GLN A 59 -4.46 -11.70 4.28
CA GLN A 59 -4.01 -12.86 5.08
C GLN A 59 -2.70 -13.44 4.57
N TYR A 60 -2.51 -13.55 3.26
CA TYR A 60 -1.25 -14.01 2.68
C TYR A 60 -0.10 -13.03 3.00
N MET A 61 -0.34 -11.74 2.91
CA MET A 61 0.66 -10.73 3.24
C MET A 61 0.95 -10.63 4.73
N TYR A 62 -0.03 -10.92 5.59
CA TYR A 62 0.19 -11.09 7.02
C TYR A 62 1.11 -12.29 7.31
N SER A 63 0.88 -13.43 6.67
CA SER A 63 1.74 -14.60 6.79
C SER A 63 3.17 -14.33 6.31
N THR A 64 3.34 -13.50 5.28
CA THR A 64 4.66 -13.08 4.79
C THR A 64 5.48 -12.39 5.88
N VAL A 65 4.85 -11.54 6.68
CA VAL A 65 5.52 -10.80 7.76
C VAL A 65 5.65 -11.62 9.05
N THR A 66 4.68 -12.47 9.36
CA THR A 66 4.71 -13.27 10.62
C THR A 66 5.66 -14.46 10.55
N SER A 67 5.75 -15.12 9.40
CA SER A 67 6.51 -16.37 9.26
C SER A 67 7.23 -16.55 7.92
N GLY A 68 7.13 -15.56 7.02
CA GLY A 68 7.67 -15.63 5.68
C GLY A 68 8.89 -14.74 5.44
N THR A 69 9.11 -14.40 4.18
CA THR A 69 10.27 -13.61 3.69
C THR A 69 10.32 -12.18 4.20
N GLY A 70 9.21 -11.66 4.73
CA GLY A 70 9.10 -10.31 5.27
C GLY A 70 9.20 -10.23 6.79
N ASN A 71 9.66 -11.30 7.48
CA ASN A 71 9.68 -11.35 8.94
C ASN A 71 10.58 -10.29 9.60
N THR A 72 11.58 -9.80 8.90
CA THR A 72 12.43 -8.70 9.38
C THR A 72 11.72 -7.34 9.43
N ALA A 73 10.59 -7.21 8.75
CA ALA A 73 9.76 -6.01 8.80
C ALA A 73 8.75 -6.02 9.97
N LYS A 74 8.63 -7.14 10.68
CA LYS A 74 7.70 -7.29 11.80
C LYS A 74 8.02 -6.29 12.91
N VAL A 75 6.98 -5.60 13.39
CA VAL A 75 7.04 -4.74 14.57
C VAL A 75 6.14 -5.34 15.64
N ASP A 76 6.71 -5.64 16.80
CA ASP A 76 5.94 -6.21 17.91
C ASP A 76 4.87 -5.24 18.41
N GLY A 77 3.69 -5.78 18.67
CA GLY A 77 2.51 -4.99 19.08
C GLY A 77 1.68 -4.46 17.94
N TYR A 78 2.10 -4.66 16.67
CA TYR A 78 1.34 -4.24 15.49
C TYR A 78 1.02 -5.42 14.59
N SER A 79 -0.24 -5.47 14.11
CA SER A 79 -0.62 -6.40 13.04
C SER A 79 -0.32 -5.75 11.70
N MET A 80 0.60 -6.31 10.95
CA MET A 80 1.00 -5.77 9.66
C MET A 80 1.19 -6.87 8.62
N GLY A 81 0.96 -6.55 7.39
CA GLY A 81 1.20 -7.40 6.25
C GLY A 81 2.08 -6.69 5.22
N GLY A 82 2.65 -7.45 4.32
CA GLY A 82 3.47 -6.86 3.28
C GLY A 82 4.04 -7.87 2.29
N LYS A 83 4.81 -7.34 1.34
CA LYS A 83 5.45 -8.12 0.29
C LYS A 83 6.86 -7.60 0.03
N THR A 84 7.79 -8.51 0.01
CA THR A 84 9.17 -8.25 -0.41
C THR A 84 9.30 -8.25 -1.93
N GLY A 85 10.24 -7.49 -2.45
CA GLY A 85 10.61 -7.50 -3.86
C GLY A 85 12.13 -7.54 -4.01
N THR A 86 12.60 -8.25 -5.04
CA THR A 86 14.02 -8.29 -5.40
C THR A 86 14.11 -8.25 -6.93
N ALA A 87 14.68 -7.18 -7.45
CA ALA A 87 14.83 -6.98 -8.89
C ALA A 87 16.30 -6.77 -9.26
N GLN A 88 16.78 -7.43 -10.32
CA GLN A 88 18.11 -7.16 -10.85
C GLN A 88 18.16 -5.76 -11.49
N LYS A 89 19.21 -5.02 -11.18
CA LYS A 89 19.54 -3.76 -11.86
C LYS A 89 20.10 -4.04 -13.25
N VAL A 90 20.09 -3.03 -14.09
CA VAL A 90 20.74 -3.08 -15.41
C VAL A 90 22.16 -2.54 -15.29
N PRO A 91 23.18 -3.23 -15.87
CA PRO A 91 23.14 -4.51 -16.58
C PRO A 91 22.80 -5.69 -15.65
N ARG A 92 22.13 -6.71 -16.18
CA ARG A 92 21.73 -7.91 -15.44
C ARG A 92 22.93 -8.85 -15.28
N ASP A 93 23.84 -8.50 -14.38
CA ASP A 93 25.09 -9.20 -14.10
C ASP A 93 24.99 -10.24 -12.97
N GLY A 94 23.81 -10.37 -12.36
CA GLY A 94 23.60 -11.27 -11.23
C GLY A 94 24.18 -10.80 -9.89
N VAL A 95 24.77 -9.61 -9.84
CA VAL A 95 25.43 -9.07 -8.64
C VAL A 95 24.65 -7.93 -8.02
N ASN A 96 24.03 -7.06 -8.85
CA ASN A 96 23.38 -5.85 -8.39
C ASN A 96 21.85 -6.00 -8.35
N TYR A 97 21.28 -5.89 -7.15
CA TYR A 97 19.84 -5.99 -6.92
C TYR A 97 19.25 -4.72 -6.32
N LEU A 98 18.01 -4.44 -6.64
CA LEU A 98 17.14 -3.52 -5.92
C LEU A 98 16.23 -4.35 -5.02
N VAL A 99 16.39 -4.20 -3.72
CA VAL A 99 15.54 -4.83 -2.71
C VAL A 99 14.49 -3.83 -2.28
N SER A 100 13.27 -4.27 -2.17
CA SER A 100 12.14 -3.44 -1.76
C SER A 100 11.18 -4.21 -0.84
N PHE A 101 10.44 -3.46 -0.08
CA PHE A 101 9.33 -3.96 0.73
C PHE A 101 8.18 -2.96 0.61
N ILE A 102 6.95 -3.47 0.52
CA ILE A 102 5.74 -2.66 0.65
C ILE A 102 4.85 -3.30 1.69
N GLY A 103 4.33 -2.51 2.61
CA GLY A 103 3.55 -3.00 3.72
C GLY A 103 2.31 -2.17 4.03
N PHE A 104 1.46 -2.70 4.90
CA PHE A 104 0.27 -2.03 5.39
C PHE A 104 -0.03 -2.45 6.82
N ALA A 105 -0.71 -1.59 7.55
CA ALA A 105 -1.14 -1.83 8.92
C ALA A 105 -2.39 -0.99 9.28
N PRO A 106 -3.22 -1.43 10.25
CA PRO A 106 -3.34 -2.81 10.74
C PRO A 106 -3.92 -3.75 9.69
N VAL A 107 -3.75 -5.07 9.85
CA VAL A 107 -4.20 -6.06 8.85
C VAL A 107 -5.72 -6.09 8.70
N ASP A 108 -6.44 -6.01 9.82
CA ASP A 108 -7.91 -6.15 9.81
C ASP A 108 -8.60 -4.92 9.20
N ASP A 109 -8.06 -3.73 9.44
CA ASP A 109 -8.59 -2.47 8.91
C ASP A 109 -7.42 -1.55 8.50
N PRO A 110 -6.83 -1.73 7.32
CA PRO A 110 -5.66 -0.99 6.87
C PRO A 110 -5.88 0.52 6.85
N GLN A 111 -5.04 1.25 7.60
CA GLN A 111 -5.04 2.72 7.68
C GLN A 111 -3.82 3.33 6.99
N PHE A 112 -2.72 2.58 6.96
CA PHE A 112 -1.44 3.03 6.44
C PHE A 112 -0.88 2.03 5.45
N CYS A 113 -0.22 2.54 4.41
CA CYS A 113 0.49 1.78 3.40
C CYS A 113 1.78 2.52 3.03
N GLY A 114 2.89 1.80 2.92
CA GLY A 114 4.19 2.37 2.56
C GLY A 114 5.24 1.33 2.21
#